data_7fd0095738276bdf34310bc81befdc6f
#
_entry.id   7fd0095738276bdf34310bc81befdc6f
#
_cell.length_a   1.000
_cell.length_b   1.000
_cell.length_c   1.000
_cell.angle_alpha   90.00
_cell.angle_beta   90.00
_cell.angle_gamma   90.00
#
_symmetry.space_group_name_H-M   'P 1'
#
loop_
_entity.id
_entity.type
_entity.pdbx_description
1 polymer ?
#
loop_
_entity_poly.entity_id
_entity_poly.type
_entity_poly.pdbx_seq_one_letter_code
_entity_poly.pdbx_strand_id
1 'polypeptide(L)'
;MVSVQIIVRPITSPNSSSGQTMFHWNNIREEQFSRLIPSWKSCKVCQVGFSGKLVAMLDRIITFLREEAVLCIAFAFACASLAVSGDVVQAPAYIDWRVIALLFCLMASVAGMRVSGILARVAQVLVSGDRTKRLVCFTLVAMPFFASMLVTNDVALIAFVPVATLALESAGWQDDLVRVAVLQAVAANLGGMVTPVGNPQNLFIFTTYELTTADFAAALLPFGCLAFVLLALACLTFSHEHASVSLAVDENAIDMRRFALHAALFALSVLAVMRVIAYPIVLLIVAAALFVFDRRIFAEIDYALLATFACFFVFSGNMANMPAMQELLGGLMGDHPMLTSLISSQVISNVPATVLLSGFTQNWHSLLIGVDLGGLGTPIASLASLIAFRLYMHTRGARAASFVKEFAIVNTLMLAAMVVLYAALFVRW
;
A
#
# COMPACT_ATOMS: atom_id res chain seq x y z
N MET A 1 9.97 3.09 -16.58
CA MET A 1 9.45 1.74 -16.84
C MET A 1 10.63 0.78 -16.92
N VAL A 2 10.89 0.05 -15.86
CA VAL A 2 11.89 -1.03 -15.87
C VAL A 2 11.08 -2.32 -15.90
N SER A 3 11.19 -3.03 -17.03
CA SER A 3 10.57 -4.34 -17.20
C SER A 3 11.36 -5.35 -16.37
N VAL A 4 10.80 -5.85 -15.28
CA VAL A 4 11.33 -7.06 -14.64
C VAL A 4 10.95 -8.22 -15.55
N GLN A 5 11.91 -8.73 -16.30
CA GLN A 5 11.74 -9.92 -17.12
C GLN A 5 11.83 -11.15 -16.19
N ILE A 6 10.72 -11.79 -15.93
CA ILE A 6 10.69 -13.09 -15.27
C ILE A 6 10.49 -14.14 -16.37
N ILE A 7 11.53 -14.94 -16.61
CA ILE A 7 11.48 -16.04 -17.56
C ILE A 7 11.01 -17.29 -16.86
N VAL A 8 9.80 -17.75 -17.12
CA VAL A 8 9.29 -19.04 -16.66
C VAL A 8 9.66 -20.11 -17.69
N ARG A 9 10.51 -21.06 -17.33
CA ARG A 9 10.74 -22.26 -18.14
C ARG A 9 9.83 -23.38 -17.67
N PRO A 10 8.87 -23.84 -18.46
CA PRO A 10 8.15 -25.08 -18.12
C PRO A 10 9.10 -26.27 -18.29
N ILE A 11 9.09 -27.18 -17.33
CA ILE A 11 9.71 -28.49 -17.47
C ILE A 11 8.81 -29.31 -18.39
N THR A 12 9.11 -29.31 -19.70
CA THR A 12 8.45 -30.21 -20.64
C THR A 12 9.26 -31.49 -20.80
N SER A 13 8.55 -32.60 -20.93
CA SER A 13 9.08 -33.90 -21.36
C SER A 13 9.85 -33.75 -22.70
N PRO A 14 10.79 -34.65 -23.02
CA PRO A 14 11.81 -34.43 -24.04
C PRO A 14 11.35 -34.51 -25.51
N ASN A 15 10.10 -34.16 -25.84
CA ASN A 15 9.61 -34.20 -27.21
C ASN A 15 8.56 -33.12 -27.48
N SER A 16 8.93 -31.85 -27.48
CA SER A 16 8.22 -30.83 -28.27
C SER A 16 9.09 -29.60 -28.47
N SER A 17 9.34 -29.31 -29.73
CA SER A 17 10.05 -28.14 -30.22
C SER A 17 9.24 -26.87 -30.06
N SER A 18 9.92 -25.79 -29.66
CA SER A 18 9.59 -24.38 -29.89
C SER A 18 8.36 -23.78 -29.18
N GLY A 19 8.62 -22.79 -28.38
CA GLY A 19 7.63 -21.84 -27.92
C GLY A 19 8.11 -20.97 -26.77
N GLN A 20 9.07 -20.07 -27.03
CA GLN A 20 9.36 -18.96 -26.11
C GLN A 20 8.20 -17.97 -26.17
N THR A 21 7.35 -17.96 -25.17
CA THR A 21 6.37 -16.88 -25.00
C THR A 21 7.00 -15.78 -24.14
N MET A 22 7.43 -14.74 -24.82
CA MET A 22 7.88 -13.50 -24.21
C MET A 22 6.68 -12.72 -23.71
N PHE A 23 6.55 -12.50 -22.41
CA PHE A 23 5.51 -11.64 -21.84
C PHE A 23 5.95 -10.19 -21.92
N HIS A 24 5.39 -9.42 -22.84
CA HIS A 24 5.50 -7.97 -22.91
C HIS A 24 4.37 -7.32 -22.10
N TRP A 25 4.69 -6.68 -21.00
CA TRP A 25 3.73 -5.96 -20.13
C TRP A 25 3.01 -4.78 -20.81
N ASN A 26 3.52 -4.28 -21.93
CA ASN A 26 2.96 -3.13 -22.64
C ASN A 26 1.74 -3.45 -23.52
N ASN A 27 1.45 -4.71 -23.86
CA ASN A 27 0.36 -5.06 -24.78
C ASN A 27 -0.94 -5.51 -24.12
N ILE A 28 -0.97 -5.67 -22.78
CA ILE A 28 -2.17 -6.15 -22.08
C ILE A 28 -3.17 -5.02 -21.83
N ARG A 29 -2.76 -3.75 -21.91
CA ARG A 29 -3.63 -2.58 -21.59
C ARG A 29 -4.77 -2.35 -22.60
N GLU A 30 -4.64 -2.68 -23.86
CA GLU A 30 -5.65 -2.28 -24.88
C GLU A 30 -6.71 -3.34 -25.16
N GLU A 31 -6.39 -4.62 -25.19
CA GLU A 31 -7.34 -5.65 -25.64
C GLU A 31 -8.37 -6.10 -24.60
N GLN A 32 -8.04 -6.09 -23.32
CA GLN A 32 -8.99 -6.54 -22.27
C GLN A 32 -9.95 -5.45 -21.81
N PHE A 33 -9.56 -4.16 -21.89
CA PHE A 33 -10.45 -3.05 -21.53
C PHE A 33 -11.53 -2.80 -22.59
N SER A 34 -11.30 -3.13 -23.86
CA SER A 34 -12.29 -2.99 -24.92
C SER A 34 -13.48 -3.94 -24.79
N ARG A 35 -13.38 -4.98 -23.98
CA ARG A 35 -14.46 -5.97 -23.76
C ARG A 35 -15.43 -5.60 -22.62
N LEU A 36 -15.05 -4.67 -21.73
CA LEU A 36 -15.89 -4.30 -20.57
C LEU A 36 -16.84 -3.13 -20.81
N ILE A 37 -16.67 -2.36 -21.89
CA ILE A 37 -17.60 -1.27 -22.25
C ILE A 37 -17.90 -1.30 -23.76
N PRO A 38 -18.77 -2.21 -24.25
CA PRO A 38 -19.13 -2.26 -25.67
C PRO A 38 -19.99 -1.08 -26.16
N SER A 39 -20.63 -0.33 -25.26
CA SER A 39 -21.68 0.64 -25.60
C SER A 39 -21.18 2.04 -25.93
N TRP A 40 -19.94 2.41 -25.57
CA TRP A 40 -19.46 3.79 -25.79
C TRP A 40 -19.05 4.08 -27.24
N LYS A 41 -18.50 3.09 -27.98
CA LYS A 41 -18.14 3.27 -29.40
C LYS A 41 -19.32 3.31 -30.38
N SER A 42 -20.52 2.98 -29.93
CA SER A 42 -21.73 2.97 -30.76
C SER A 42 -22.63 4.20 -30.58
N CYS A 43 -22.25 5.18 -29.78
CA CYS A 43 -23.03 6.40 -29.61
C CYS A 43 -22.85 7.34 -30.81
N LYS A 44 -23.87 7.44 -31.67
CA LYS A 44 -23.91 8.32 -32.87
C LYS A 44 -23.71 9.81 -32.57
N VAL A 45 -23.73 10.24 -31.29
CA VAL A 45 -23.49 11.62 -30.89
C VAL A 45 -22.00 12.00 -30.92
N CYS A 46 -21.08 11.03 -30.93
CA CYS A 46 -19.64 11.28 -31.01
C CYS A 46 -19.11 11.47 -32.43
N GLN A 47 -19.94 11.37 -33.48
CA GLN A 47 -19.52 11.58 -34.89
C GLN A 47 -19.59 13.03 -35.33
N VAL A 48 -20.00 13.96 -34.50
CA VAL A 48 -20.00 15.39 -34.82
C VAL A 48 -18.66 16.02 -34.41
N GLY A 49 -17.70 16.07 -35.35
CA GLY A 49 -16.69 17.10 -35.48
C GLY A 49 -15.73 17.40 -34.34
N PHE A 50 -15.59 16.56 -33.30
CA PHE A 50 -14.58 16.78 -32.26
C PHE A 50 -13.22 16.28 -32.74
N SER A 51 -12.24 17.18 -32.79
CA SER A 51 -10.86 16.88 -33.14
C SER A 51 -10.35 15.67 -32.31
N GLY A 52 -9.70 14.68 -32.97
CA GLY A 52 -9.14 13.49 -32.29
C GLY A 52 -8.22 13.81 -31.11
N LYS A 53 -7.67 15.05 -31.07
CA LYS A 53 -6.93 15.58 -29.91
C LYS A 53 -7.79 15.76 -28.67
N LEU A 54 -9.04 16.19 -28.81
CA LEU A 54 -9.95 16.39 -27.66
C LEU A 54 -10.40 15.06 -27.08
N VAL A 55 -10.68 14.06 -27.93
CA VAL A 55 -11.01 12.68 -27.48
C VAL A 55 -9.83 12.08 -26.72
N ALA A 56 -8.62 12.20 -27.27
CA ALA A 56 -7.40 11.72 -26.60
C ALA A 56 -7.11 12.47 -25.29
N MET A 57 -7.45 13.75 -25.21
CA MET A 57 -7.34 14.54 -23.97
C MET A 57 -8.37 14.10 -22.93
N LEU A 58 -9.61 13.90 -23.34
CA LEU A 58 -10.67 13.37 -22.45
C LEU A 58 -10.35 11.97 -21.93
N ASP A 59 -9.85 11.07 -22.79
CA ASP A 59 -9.42 9.74 -22.36
C ASP A 59 -8.27 9.81 -21.34
N ARG A 60 -7.31 10.71 -21.52
CA ARG A 60 -6.24 10.94 -20.53
C ARG A 60 -6.77 11.46 -19.20
N ILE A 61 -7.70 12.41 -19.24
CA ILE A 61 -8.32 12.97 -18.03
C ILE A 61 -9.12 11.89 -17.30
N ILE A 62 -9.93 11.10 -18.01
CA ILE A 62 -10.73 10.01 -17.41
C ILE A 62 -9.80 8.95 -16.82
N THR A 63 -8.71 8.60 -17.51
CA THR A 63 -7.72 7.66 -17.02
C THR A 63 -7.06 8.18 -15.75
N PHE A 64 -6.62 9.44 -15.74
CA PHE A 64 -6.04 10.10 -14.56
C PHE A 64 -7.03 10.13 -13.38
N LEU A 65 -8.29 10.52 -13.61
CA LEU A 65 -9.32 10.54 -12.56
C LEU A 65 -9.62 9.15 -11.98
N ARG A 66 -9.41 8.09 -12.75
CA ARG A 66 -9.60 6.70 -12.28
C ARG A 66 -8.36 6.16 -11.58
N GLU A 67 -7.17 6.47 -12.08
CA GLU A 67 -5.92 6.02 -11.50
C GLU A 67 -5.62 6.77 -10.19
N GLU A 68 -5.91 8.09 -10.14
CA GLU A 68 -5.62 8.98 -9.01
C GLU A 68 -6.90 9.51 -8.33
N ALA A 69 -7.90 8.63 -8.18
CA ALA A 69 -9.20 9.03 -7.63
C ALA A 69 -9.07 9.63 -6.21
N VAL A 70 -8.18 9.11 -5.37
CA VAL A 70 -7.96 9.60 -4.00
C VAL A 70 -7.40 11.03 -4.03
N LEU A 71 -6.43 11.31 -4.90
CA LEU A 71 -5.90 12.67 -5.09
C LEU A 71 -6.99 13.63 -5.58
N CYS A 72 -7.80 13.22 -6.55
CA CYS A 72 -8.87 14.06 -7.09
C CYS A 72 -9.92 14.41 -6.02
N ILE A 73 -10.30 13.45 -5.18
CA ILE A 73 -11.21 13.65 -4.06
C ILE A 73 -10.57 14.57 -3.01
N ALA A 74 -9.31 14.34 -2.65
CA ALA A 74 -8.58 15.16 -1.69
C ALA A 74 -8.47 16.63 -2.18
N PHE A 75 -8.17 16.81 -3.46
CA PHE A 75 -8.09 18.12 -4.09
C PHE A 75 -9.45 18.84 -4.09
N ALA A 76 -10.53 18.11 -4.42
CA ALA A 76 -11.88 18.67 -4.38
C ALA A 76 -12.28 19.11 -2.97
N PHE A 77 -11.96 18.30 -1.94
CA PHE A 77 -12.21 18.66 -0.55
C PHE A 77 -11.36 19.86 -0.08
N ALA A 78 -10.08 19.91 -0.46
CA ALA A 78 -9.25 21.08 -0.18
C ALA A 78 -9.81 22.35 -0.81
N CYS A 79 -10.20 22.31 -2.09
CA CYS A 79 -10.81 23.45 -2.78
C CYS A 79 -12.14 23.86 -2.14
N ALA A 80 -13.00 22.90 -1.82
CA ALA A 80 -14.28 23.19 -1.16
C ALA A 80 -14.07 23.83 0.22
N SER A 81 -13.13 23.33 1.02
CA SER A 81 -12.82 23.90 2.33
C SER A 81 -12.28 25.32 2.23
N LEU A 82 -11.42 25.60 1.25
CA LEU A 82 -10.90 26.95 0.97
C LEU A 82 -12.00 27.90 0.50
N ALA A 83 -12.94 27.41 -0.32
CA ALA A 83 -14.07 28.24 -0.77
C ALA A 83 -15.01 28.62 0.40
N VAL A 84 -15.16 27.74 1.39
CA VAL A 84 -15.97 27.99 2.58
C VAL A 84 -15.24 28.90 3.59
N SER A 85 -13.94 28.65 3.83
CA SER A 85 -13.14 29.45 4.78
C SER A 85 -12.79 30.83 4.25
N GLY A 86 -12.67 31.00 2.93
CA GLY A 86 -12.19 32.21 2.28
C GLY A 86 -10.70 32.51 2.46
N ASP A 87 -9.96 31.67 3.16
CA ASP A 87 -8.59 31.93 3.62
C ASP A 87 -7.54 31.15 2.82
N VAL A 88 -7.46 31.48 1.53
CA VAL A 88 -6.50 30.84 0.59
C VAL A 88 -5.04 31.11 0.98
N VAL A 89 -4.79 32.26 1.62
CA VAL A 89 -3.42 32.71 1.94
C VAL A 89 -2.78 31.82 3.03
N GLN A 90 -3.57 31.25 3.92
CA GLN A 90 -3.08 30.36 4.98
C GLN A 90 -2.89 28.90 4.54
N ALA A 91 -3.39 28.52 3.37
CA ALA A 91 -3.32 27.13 2.89
C ALA A 91 -1.90 26.51 2.97
N PRO A 92 -0.81 27.18 2.57
CA PRO A 92 0.54 26.63 2.70
C PRO A 92 1.01 26.44 4.15
N ALA A 93 0.46 27.18 5.11
CA ALA A 93 0.80 27.09 6.52
C ALA A 93 0.21 25.83 7.20
N TYR A 94 -0.86 25.25 6.63
CA TYR A 94 -1.44 24.01 7.12
C TYR A 94 -0.62 22.79 6.73
N ILE A 95 0.24 22.90 5.69
CA ILE A 95 1.01 21.76 5.18
C ILE A 95 2.18 21.46 6.13
N ASP A 96 2.21 20.25 6.67
CA ASP A 96 3.38 19.74 7.40
C ASP A 96 4.48 19.31 6.40
N TRP A 97 5.36 20.25 6.07
CA TRP A 97 6.47 20.05 5.16
C TRP A 97 7.48 19.01 5.66
N ARG A 98 7.57 18.79 6.97
CA ARG A 98 8.42 17.75 7.57
C ARG A 98 7.92 16.37 7.20
N VAL A 99 6.61 16.13 7.34
CA VAL A 99 5.98 14.86 6.97
C VAL A 99 6.15 14.60 5.46
N ILE A 100 5.87 15.60 4.62
CA ILE A 100 6.04 15.46 3.15
C ILE A 100 7.49 15.13 2.79
N ALA A 101 8.47 15.80 3.38
CA ALA A 101 9.90 15.55 3.14
C ALA A 101 10.32 14.15 3.59
N LEU A 102 9.88 13.70 4.76
CA LEU A 102 10.19 12.36 5.27
C LEU A 102 9.54 11.27 4.44
N LEU A 103 8.28 11.44 4.02
CA LEU A 103 7.61 10.54 3.08
C LEU A 103 8.38 10.45 1.76
N PHE A 104 8.76 11.59 1.18
CA PHE A 104 9.57 11.60 -0.04
C PHE A 104 10.87 10.80 0.12
N CYS A 105 11.64 11.05 1.21
CA CYS A 105 12.91 10.37 1.45
C CYS A 105 12.73 8.85 1.60
N LEU A 106 11.73 8.41 2.37
CA LEU A 106 11.43 6.99 2.56
C LEU A 106 10.97 6.34 1.26
N MET A 107 10.03 6.95 0.55
CA MET A 107 9.49 6.41 -0.72
C MET A 107 10.58 6.29 -1.78
N ALA A 108 11.44 7.30 -1.92
CA ALA A 108 12.56 7.28 -2.85
C ALA A 108 13.54 6.15 -2.54
N SER A 109 13.91 5.99 -1.27
CA SER A 109 14.83 4.95 -0.82
C SER A 109 14.24 3.55 -1.05
N VAL A 110 12.98 3.36 -0.67
CA VAL A 110 12.26 2.09 -0.83
C VAL A 110 12.03 1.75 -2.31
N ALA A 111 11.71 2.74 -3.16
CA ALA A 111 11.60 2.53 -4.60
C ALA A 111 12.90 2.02 -5.22
N GLY A 112 14.06 2.57 -4.80
CA GLY A 112 15.36 2.10 -5.25
C GLY A 112 15.69 0.68 -4.78
N MET A 113 15.36 0.34 -3.53
CA MET A 113 15.49 -1.03 -3.01
C MET A 113 14.61 -2.01 -3.80
N ARG A 114 13.38 -1.63 -4.12
CA ARG A 114 12.48 -2.45 -4.95
C ARG A 114 13.04 -2.69 -6.35
N VAL A 115 13.49 -1.62 -7.01
CA VAL A 115 14.04 -1.68 -8.39
C VAL A 115 15.34 -2.50 -8.46
N SER A 116 16.07 -2.64 -7.34
CA SER A 116 17.30 -3.47 -7.28
C SER A 116 17.07 -4.96 -7.48
N GLY A 117 15.81 -5.44 -7.41
CA GLY A 117 15.43 -6.85 -7.55
C GLY A 117 15.70 -7.73 -6.33
N ILE A 118 16.30 -7.21 -5.27
CA ILE A 118 16.69 -8.01 -4.09
C ILE A 118 15.48 -8.61 -3.36
N LEU A 119 14.35 -7.87 -3.27
CA LEU A 119 13.15 -8.36 -2.61
C LEU A 119 12.57 -9.60 -3.30
N ALA A 120 12.53 -9.57 -4.64
CA ALA A 120 12.10 -10.72 -5.44
C ALA A 120 13.05 -11.91 -5.28
N ARG A 121 14.36 -11.66 -5.20
CA ARG A 121 15.37 -12.71 -4.99
C ARG A 121 15.23 -13.37 -3.61
N VAL A 122 15.06 -12.58 -2.57
CA VAL A 122 14.82 -13.11 -1.22
C VAL A 122 13.59 -14.00 -1.21
N ALA A 123 12.49 -13.55 -1.82
CA ALA A 123 11.27 -14.32 -1.94
C ALA A 123 11.49 -15.64 -2.68
N GLN A 124 12.19 -15.61 -3.81
CA GLN A 124 12.53 -16.80 -4.56
C GLN A 124 13.30 -17.82 -3.72
N VAL A 125 14.37 -17.41 -3.05
CA VAL A 125 15.21 -18.31 -2.24
C VAL A 125 14.41 -18.96 -1.11
N LEU A 126 13.53 -18.18 -0.47
CA LEU A 126 12.72 -18.67 0.65
C LEU A 126 11.63 -19.67 0.24
N VAL A 127 11.11 -19.55 -0.98
CA VAL A 127 9.98 -20.35 -1.46
C VAL A 127 10.42 -21.55 -2.31
N SER A 128 11.57 -21.47 -2.99
CA SER A 128 12.06 -22.52 -3.89
C SER A 128 12.45 -23.82 -3.18
N GLY A 129 12.35 -24.93 -3.91
CA GLY A 129 12.72 -26.25 -3.46
C GLY A 129 11.52 -27.17 -3.24
N ASP A 130 11.80 -28.38 -2.73
CA ASP A 130 10.76 -29.34 -2.35
C ASP A 130 10.18 -28.95 -0.99
N ARG A 131 8.96 -28.47 -0.99
CA ARG A 131 8.29 -27.88 0.17
C ARG A 131 6.84 -28.34 0.26
N THR A 132 6.30 -28.33 1.48
CA THR A 132 4.85 -28.52 1.68
C THR A 132 4.09 -27.24 1.30
N LYS A 133 2.89 -27.39 0.73
CA LYS A 133 1.98 -26.28 0.40
C LYS A 133 1.82 -25.32 1.59
N ARG A 134 1.60 -25.89 2.77
CA ARG A 134 1.45 -25.10 4.02
C ARG A 134 2.65 -24.19 4.29
N LEU A 135 3.88 -24.73 4.16
CA LEU A 135 5.09 -23.95 4.40
C LEU A 135 5.28 -22.87 3.35
N VAL A 136 5.02 -23.18 2.08
CA VAL A 136 5.08 -22.20 0.98
C VAL A 136 4.08 -21.07 1.22
N CYS A 137 2.81 -21.38 1.49
CA CYS A 137 1.78 -20.37 1.75
C CYS A 137 2.11 -19.54 2.99
N PHE A 138 2.58 -20.17 4.09
CA PHE A 138 3.02 -19.43 5.27
C PHE A 138 4.17 -18.47 4.95
N THR A 139 5.19 -18.95 4.22
CA THR A 139 6.32 -18.11 3.82
C THR A 139 5.86 -16.93 2.97
N LEU A 140 4.99 -17.18 1.97
CA LEU A 140 4.43 -16.16 1.10
C LEU A 140 3.61 -15.11 1.85
N VAL A 141 2.93 -15.48 2.94
CA VAL A 141 2.16 -14.54 3.80
C VAL A 141 3.06 -13.84 4.81
N ALA A 142 4.05 -14.53 5.38
CA ALA A 142 4.98 -13.95 6.35
C ALA A 142 5.91 -12.89 5.71
N MET A 143 6.31 -13.08 4.44
CA MET A 143 7.18 -12.12 3.76
C MET A 143 6.61 -10.71 3.70
N PRO A 144 5.40 -10.44 3.18
CA PRO A 144 4.85 -9.08 3.19
C PRO A 144 4.59 -8.56 4.60
N PHE A 145 4.31 -9.43 5.61
CA PHE A 145 4.18 -9.01 7.00
C PHE A 145 5.47 -8.37 7.54
N PHE A 146 6.60 -9.07 7.42
CA PHE A 146 7.89 -8.54 7.91
C PHE A 146 8.48 -7.47 7.00
N ALA A 147 8.31 -7.60 5.69
CA ALA A 147 8.81 -6.60 4.76
C ALA A 147 8.12 -5.25 4.94
N SER A 148 6.81 -5.22 5.17
CA SER A 148 6.05 -3.99 5.37
C SER A 148 6.44 -3.21 6.64
N MET A 149 7.16 -3.83 7.57
CA MET A 149 7.76 -3.12 8.71
C MET A 149 8.93 -2.22 8.29
N LEU A 150 9.58 -2.53 7.16
CA LEU A 150 10.77 -1.82 6.67
C LEU A 150 10.47 -1.02 5.39
N VAL A 151 9.72 -1.64 4.47
CA VAL A 151 9.24 -0.97 3.26
C VAL A 151 7.72 -0.76 3.42
N THR A 152 7.11 0.22 2.76
CA THR A 152 5.67 0.44 2.93
C THR A 152 4.86 -0.81 2.53
N ASN A 153 3.67 -0.97 3.13
CA ASN A 153 2.74 -2.06 2.85
C ASN A 153 2.46 -2.23 1.34
N ASP A 154 2.32 -1.11 0.60
CA ASP A 154 2.07 -1.10 -0.84
C ASP A 154 3.24 -1.69 -1.62
N VAL A 155 4.47 -1.30 -1.29
CA VAL A 155 5.69 -1.82 -1.93
C VAL A 155 5.89 -3.30 -1.61
N ALA A 156 5.59 -3.73 -0.38
CA ALA A 156 5.64 -5.14 -0.02
C ALA A 156 4.69 -5.97 -0.91
N LEU A 157 3.45 -5.51 -1.11
CA LEU A 157 2.48 -6.22 -1.96
C LEU A 157 2.89 -6.25 -3.43
N ILE A 158 3.36 -5.12 -3.98
CA ILE A 158 3.86 -5.06 -5.37
C ILE A 158 5.03 -6.04 -5.58
N ALA A 159 5.86 -6.26 -4.56
CA ALA A 159 6.97 -7.20 -4.64
C ALA A 159 6.52 -8.66 -4.49
N PHE A 160 5.65 -8.97 -3.52
CA PHE A 160 5.42 -10.36 -3.10
C PHE A 160 4.16 -11.02 -3.69
N VAL A 161 3.12 -10.28 -4.08
CA VAL A 161 1.92 -10.87 -4.73
C VAL A 161 2.26 -11.52 -6.07
N PRO A 162 3.08 -10.91 -6.98
CA PRO A 162 3.51 -11.57 -8.20
C PRO A 162 4.34 -12.83 -7.93
N VAL A 163 5.19 -12.82 -6.91
CA VAL A 163 5.98 -14.00 -6.53
C VAL A 163 5.07 -15.13 -6.05
N ALA A 164 4.04 -14.81 -5.24
CA ALA A 164 3.05 -15.78 -4.80
C ALA A 164 2.29 -16.39 -5.98
N THR A 165 1.89 -15.57 -6.96
CA THR A 165 1.25 -16.04 -8.19
C THR A 165 2.11 -17.06 -8.92
N LEU A 166 3.37 -16.72 -9.19
CA LEU A 166 4.30 -17.59 -9.89
C LEU A 166 4.60 -18.87 -9.11
N ALA A 167 4.78 -18.78 -7.78
CA ALA A 167 5.05 -19.92 -6.93
C ALA A 167 3.90 -20.91 -6.92
N LEU A 168 2.66 -20.42 -6.75
CA LEU A 168 1.47 -21.26 -6.71
C LEU A 168 1.12 -21.82 -8.11
N GLU A 169 1.35 -21.06 -9.17
CA GLU A 169 1.18 -21.55 -10.54
C GLU A 169 2.20 -22.66 -10.87
N SER A 170 3.48 -22.48 -10.51
CA SER A 170 4.52 -23.49 -10.75
C SER A 170 4.30 -24.80 -10.01
N ALA A 171 3.66 -24.74 -8.83
CA ALA A 171 3.33 -25.89 -8.01
C ALA A 171 1.97 -26.53 -8.36
N GLY A 172 1.18 -25.93 -9.27
CA GLY A 172 -0.16 -26.41 -9.61
C GLY A 172 -1.22 -26.09 -8.52
N TRP A 173 -1.01 -25.08 -7.67
CA TRP A 173 -1.88 -24.71 -6.55
C TRP A 173 -2.64 -23.39 -6.78
N GLN A 174 -3.06 -23.15 -8.03
CA GLN A 174 -3.72 -21.87 -8.43
C GLN A 174 -5.03 -21.61 -7.67
N ASP A 175 -5.72 -22.66 -7.20
CA ASP A 175 -6.96 -22.54 -6.45
C ASP A 175 -6.78 -21.81 -5.11
N ASP A 176 -5.58 -21.88 -4.53
CA ASP A 176 -5.24 -21.24 -3.26
C ASP A 176 -4.81 -19.77 -3.43
N LEU A 177 -4.60 -19.30 -4.67
CA LEU A 177 -4.08 -17.96 -4.96
C LEU A 177 -4.96 -16.83 -4.40
N VAL A 178 -6.29 -16.98 -4.50
CA VAL A 178 -7.23 -16.00 -3.92
C VAL A 178 -6.94 -15.79 -2.45
N ARG A 179 -6.87 -16.89 -1.71
CA ARG A 179 -6.69 -16.86 -0.26
C ARG A 179 -5.32 -16.35 0.14
N VAL A 180 -4.27 -16.77 -0.56
CA VAL A 180 -2.91 -16.28 -0.31
C VAL A 180 -2.81 -14.79 -0.58
N ALA A 181 -3.38 -14.28 -1.69
CA ALA A 181 -3.37 -12.86 -2.01
C ALA A 181 -4.13 -12.01 -0.97
N VAL A 182 -5.26 -12.51 -0.47
CA VAL A 182 -6.01 -11.85 0.62
C VAL A 182 -5.21 -11.85 1.91
N LEU A 183 -4.63 -12.98 2.30
CA LEU A 183 -3.78 -13.07 3.50
C LEU A 183 -2.54 -12.17 3.39
N GLN A 184 -1.94 -12.03 2.19
CA GLN A 184 -0.85 -11.09 1.95
C GLN A 184 -1.28 -9.63 2.12
N ALA A 185 -2.50 -9.26 1.67
CA ALA A 185 -3.03 -7.91 1.88
C ALA A 185 -3.18 -7.59 3.37
N VAL A 186 -3.77 -8.51 4.13
CA VAL A 186 -3.92 -8.39 5.59
C VAL A 186 -2.54 -8.37 6.28
N ALA A 187 -1.63 -9.25 5.86
CA ALA A 187 -0.28 -9.33 6.40
C ALA A 187 0.52 -8.04 6.19
N ALA A 188 0.45 -7.44 5.01
CA ALA A 188 1.12 -6.17 4.72
C ALA A 188 0.53 -5.00 5.54
N ASN A 189 -0.79 -4.93 5.68
CA ASN A 189 -1.44 -3.90 6.50
C ASN A 189 -1.06 -4.03 7.97
N LEU A 190 -1.23 -5.23 8.55
CA LEU A 190 -0.98 -5.46 9.98
C LEU A 190 0.51 -5.54 10.34
N GLY A 191 1.37 -5.95 9.41
CA GLY A 191 2.82 -5.87 9.58
C GLY A 191 3.31 -4.43 9.54
N GLY A 192 2.87 -3.67 8.54
CA GLY A 192 3.25 -2.26 8.36
C GLY A 192 2.85 -1.37 9.54
N MET A 193 1.79 -1.71 10.28
CA MET A 193 1.40 -0.93 11.45
C MET A 193 2.39 -1.00 12.62
N VAL A 194 3.26 -2.02 12.67
CA VAL A 194 4.16 -2.25 13.81
C VAL A 194 5.29 -1.21 13.89
N THR A 195 5.59 -0.53 12.79
CA THR A 195 6.67 0.47 12.74
C THR A 195 6.19 1.83 12.23
N PRO A 196 6.85 2.92 12.65
CA PRO A 196 6.50 4.26 12.18
C PRO A 196 6.70 4.47 10.66
N VAL A 197 7.53 3.65 10.01
CA VAL A 197 7.88 3.79 8.59
C VAL A 197 7.12 2.82 7.69
N GLY A 198 6.41 1.85 8.27
CA GLY A 198 5.70 0.81 7.51
C GLY A 198 4.45 1.31 6.80
N ASN A 199 3.83 2.39 7.31
CA ASN A 199 2.64 3.00 6.71
C ASN A 199 2.73 4.53 6.76
N PRO A 200 2.21 5.25 5.76
CA PRO A 200 2.24 6.72 5.74
C PRO A 200 1.50 7.37 6.92
N GLN A 201 0.35 6.83 7.36
CA GLN A 201 -0.40 7.32 8.50
C GLN A 201 0.38 7.19 9.82
N ASN A 202 1.16 6.12 9.97
CA ASN A 202 2.00 5.90 11.15
C ASN A 202 3.12 6.93 11.23
N LEU A 203 3.78 7.18 10.10
CA LEU A 203 4.81 8.22 10.01
C LEU A 203 4.23 9.59 10.39
N PHE A 204 3.04 9.90 9.88
CA PHE A 204 2.35 11.15 10.20
C PHE A 204 2.09 11.27 11.71
N ILE A 205 1.42 10.28 12.34
CA ILE A 205 1.11 10.31 13.77
C ILE A 205 2.39 10.36 14.61
N PHE A 206 3.38 9.52 14.29
CA PHE A 206 4.67 9.48 14.98
C PHE A 206 5.37 10.84 14.96
N THR A 207 5.29 11.54 13.83
CA THR A 207 5.96 12.83 13.62
C THR A 207 5.17 13.98 14.25
N THR A 208 3.85 14.04 14.04
CA THR A 208 2.98 15.12 14.47
C THR A 208 2.81 15.16 16.00
N TYR A 209 2.64 13.99 16.64
CA TYR A 209 2.51 13.89 18.10
C TYR A 209 3.84 13.69 18.81
N GLU A 210 4.93 13.77 18.08
CA GLU A 210 6.30 13.69 18.61
C GLU A 210 6.57 12.43 19.47
N LEU A 211 6.01 11.30 19.05
CA LEU A 211 6.09 10.05 19.81
C LEU A 211 7.53 9.54 19.94
N THR A 212 7.79 8.82 21.03
CA THR A 212 8.98 7.98 21.14
C THR A 212 8.75 6.63 20.47
N THR A 213 9.84 5.96 20.06
CA THR A 213 9.75 4.61 19.51
C THR A 213 9.14 3.62 20.51
N ALA A 214 9.39 3.83 21.81
CA ALA A 214 8.86 2.98 22.88
C ALA A 214 7.35 3.14 23.00
N ASP A 215 6.82 4.37 23.01
CA ASP A 215 5.38 4.64 23.09
C ASP A 215 4.65 4.04 21.88
N PHE A 216 5.19 4.26 20.69
CA PHE A 216 4.64 3.71 19.44
C PHE A 216 4.62 2.18 19.46
N ALA A 217 5.74 1.54 19.85
CA ALA A 217 5.84 0.10 19.92
C ALA A 217 4.89 -0.47 21.01
N ALA A 218 4.80 0.16 22.17
CA ALA A 218 3.89 -0.27 23.23
C ALA A 218 2.42 -0.24 22.79
N ALA A 219 2.04 0.73 21.96
CA ALA A 219 0.69 0.84 21.42
C ALA A 219 0.34 -0.26 20.41
N LEU A 220 1.25 -0.61 19.48
CA LEU A 220 0.93 -1.44 18.34
C LEU A 220 1.53 -2.85 18.34
N LEU A 221 2.60 -3.10 19.09
CA LEU A 221 3.22 -4.42 19.16
C LEU A 221 2.27 -5.55 19.59
N PRO A 222 1.38 -5.36 20.59
CA PRO A 222 0.41 -6.40 20.95
C PRO A 222 -0.49 -6.81 19.79
N PHE A 223 -0.95 -5.85 19.00
CA PHE A 223 -1.77 -6.10 17.81
C PHE A 223 -0.95 -6.80 16.71
N GLY A 224 0.29 -6.37 16.47
CA GLY A 224 1.19 -7.03 15.53
C GLY A 224 1.48 -8.48 15.90
N CYS A 225 1.72 -8.77 17.16
CA CYS A 225 1.91 -10.13 17.65
C CYS A 225 0.66 -11.00 17.45
N LEU A 226 -0.52 -10.49 17.82
CA LEU A 226 -1.78 -11.20 17.58
C LEU A 226 -2.03 -11.41 16.10
N ALA A 227 -1.79 -10.40 15.27
CA ALA A 227 -1.92 -10.48 13.82
C ALA A 227 -1.07 -11.63 13.23
N PHE A 228 0.20 -11.69 13.61
CA PHE A 228 1.11 -12.73 13.14
C PHE A 228 0.65 -14.13 13.55
N VAL A 229 0.20 -14.30 14.80
CA VAL A 229 -0.33 -15.57 15.29
C VAL A 229 -1.58 -15.97 14.49
N LEU A 230 -2.53 -15.07 14.29
CA LEU A 230 -3.76 -15.35 13.53
C LEU A 230 -3.47 -15.69 12.07
N LEU A 231 -2.54 -14.98 11.43
CA LEU A 231 -2.09 -15.29 10.06
C LEU A 231 -1.41 -16.66 9.99
N ALA A 232 -0.56 -17.00 10.97
CA ALA A 232 0.06 -18.31 11.05
C ALA A 232 -1.00 -19.42 11.22
N LEU A 233 -1.99 -19.23 12.09
CA LEU A 233 -3.11 -20.15 12.27
C LEU A 233 -3.95 -20.29 10.98
N ALA A 234 -4.21 -19.18 10.28
CA ALA A 234 -4.90 -19.23 8.99
C ALA A 234 -4.12 -20.05 7.95
N CYS A 235 -2.78 -19.99 7.97
CA CYS A 235 -1.93 -20.80 7.09
C CYS A 235 -1.93 -22.30 7.45
N LEU A 236 -2.27 -22.67 8.69
CA LEU A 236 -2.41 -24.09 9.05
C LEU A 236 -3.57 -24.80 8.34
N THR A 237 -4.50 -24.08 7.76
CA THR A 237 -5.64 -24.64 7.02
C THR A 237 -5.30 -25.10 5.61
N PHE A 238 -4.12 -24.73 5.07
CA PHE A 238 -3.62 -25.26 3.79
C PHE A 238 -3.20 -26.75 3.94
N SER A 239 -3.32 -27.51 2.84
CA SER A 239 -2.98 -28.94 2.82
C SER A 239 -1.47 -29.20 3.02
N HIS A 240 -1.13 -30.46 3.31
CA HIS A 240 0.27 -30.92 3.44
C HIS A 240 0.85 -31.49 2.13
N GLU A 241 0.23 -31.19 1.00
CA GLU A 241 0.76 -31.60 -0.31
C GLU A 241 2.18 -31.08 -0.52
N HIS A 242 3.02 -31.90 -1.14
CA HIS A 242 4.39 -31.52 -1.52
C HIS A 242 4.45 -31.18 -2.99
N ALA A 243 5.22 -30.16 -3.33
CA ALA A 243 5.61 -29.88 -4.70
C ALA A 243 7.00 -29.23 -4.74
N SER A 244 7.67 -29.43 -5.85
CA SER A 244 8.91 -28.71 -6.14
C SER A 244 8.57 -27.37 -6.74
N VAL A 245 8.79 -26.29 -5.98
CA VAL A 245 8.61 -24.91 -6.44
C VAL A 245 9.90 -24.45 -7.11
N SER A 246 9.84 -24.18 -8.40
CA SER A 246 10.97 -23.64 -9.17
C SER A 246 10.63 -22.26 -9.70
N LEU A 247 11.26 -21.24 -9.15
CA LEU A 247 11.15 -19.87 -9.62
C LEU A 247 12.46 -19.49 -10.30
N ALA A 248 12.41 -19.16 -11.59
CA ALA A 248 13.55 -18.61 -12.30
C ALA A 248 13.53 -17.08 -12.17
N VAL A 249 14.43 -16.55 -11.36
CA VAL A 249 14.76 -15.10 -11.38
C VAL A 249 16.06 -14.94 -12.13
N ASP A 250 16.10 -14.00 -13.06
CA ASP A 250 17.33 -13.65 -13.75
C ASP A 250 18.34 -13.09 -12.75
N GLU A 251 19.43 -13.84 -12.50
CA GLU A 251 20.49 -13.40 -11.57
C GLU A 251 21.15 -12.10 -12.02
N ASN A 252 21.11 -11.80 -13.31
CA ASN A 252 21.64 -10.55 -13.85
C ASN A 252 20.74 -9.33 -13.56
N ALA A 253 19.51 -9.56 -13.10
CA ALA A 253 18.58 -8.48 -12.71
C ALA A 253 18.85 -7.90 -11.33
N ILE A 254 19.79 -8.47 -10.53
CA ILE A 254 20.09 -8.03 -9.17
C ILE A 254 21.20 -6.98 -9.18
N ASP A 255 20.86 -5.77 -8.76
CA ASP A 255 21.82 -4.68 -8.61
C ASP A 255 22.13 -4.44 -7.11
N MET A 256 23.16 -5.13 -6.61
CA MET A 256 23.60 -4.99 -5.22
C MET A 256 24.15 -3.60 -4.88
N ARG A 257 24.72 -2.88 -5.84
CA ARG A 257 25.24 -1.52 -5.61
C ARG A 257 24.08 -0.56 -5.42
N ARG A 258 23.05 -0.67 -6.27
CA ARG A 258 21.81 0.09 -6.13
C ARG A 258 21.12 -0.23 -4.80
N PHE A 259 20.99 -1.51 -4.45
CA PHE A 259 20.43 -1.92 -3.17
C PHE A 259 21.19 -1.28 -1.99
N ALA A 260 22.50 -1.41 -1.95
CA ALA A 260 23.34 -0.86 -0.86
C ALA A 260 23.19 0.66 -0.73
N LEU A 261 23.20 1.40 -1.86
CA LEU A 261 22.97 2.83 -1.88
C LEU A 261 21.61 3.18 -1.25
N HIS A 262 20.55 2.58 -1.75
CA HIS A 262 19.19 2.90 -1.30
C HIS A 262 18.89 2.39 0.12
N ALA A 263 19.51 1.29 0.56
CA ALA A 263 19.44 0.82 1.94
C ALA A 263 20.14 1.83 2.90
N ALA A 264 21.27 2.40 2.49
CA ALA A 264 21.93 3.45 3.27
C ALA A 264 21.09 4.74 3.34
N LEU A 265 20.46 5.15 2.21
CA LEU A 265 19.56 6.30 2.18
C LEU A 265 18.29 6.04 3.01
N PHE A 266 17.78 4.81 3.02
CA PHE A 266 16.68 4.41 3.88
C PHE A 266 17.05 4.49 5.36
N ALA A 267 18.19 3.94 5.76
CA ALA A 267 18.67 4.04 7.14
C ALA A 267 18.84 5.50 7.57
N LEU A 268 19.37 6.36 6.70
CA LEU A 268 19.50 7.80 6.95
C LEU A 268 18.12 8.46 7.11
N SER A 269 17.13 8.07 6.30
CA SER A 269 15.76 8.57 6.39
C SER A 269 15.09 8.13 7.70
N VAL A 270 15.31 6.90 8.15
CA VAL A 270 14.85 6.41 9.46
C VAL A 270 15.47 7.20 10.61
N LEU A 271 16.77 7.54 10.54
CA LEU A 271 17.40 8.41 11.54
C LEU A 271 16.77 9.81 11.58
N ALA A 272 16.31 10.33 10.45
CA ALA A 272 15.56 11.58 10.42
C ALA A 272 14.16 11.45 11.03
N VAL A 273 13.45 10.34 10.78
CA VAL A 273 12.17 10.03 11.43
C VAL A 273 12.35 9.96 12.94
N MET A 274 13.41 9.31 13.41
CA MET A 274 13.76 9.23 14.84
C MET A 274 14.35 10.51 15.42
N ARG A 275 14.41 11.60 14.63
CA ARG A 275 14.92 12.93 15.06
C ARG A 275 16.39 12.94 15.47
N VAL A 276 17.17 11.93 15.09
CA VAL A 276 18.62 11.89 15.32
C VAL A 276 19.32 12.88 14.40
N ILE A 277 18.83 13.03 13.16
CA ILE A 277 19.36 13.94 12.14
C ILE A 277 18.22 14.87 11.67
N ALA A 278 18.53 16.14 11.45
CA ALA A 278 17.54 17.09 10.96
C ALA A 278 17.07 16.71 9.56
N TYR A 279 15.74 16.63 9.36
CA TYR A 279 15.12 16.19 8.10
C TYR A 279 15.54 17.00 6.86
N PRO A 280 15.80 18.33 6.91
CA PRO A 280 16.25 19.07 5.73
C PRO A 280 17.60 18.60 5.21
N ILE A 281 18.50 18.19 6.11
CA ILE A 281 19.83 17.65 5.75
C ILE A 281 19.64 16.33 5.02
N VAL A 282 18.78 15.45 5.56
CA VAL A 282 18.51 14.15 4.95
C VAL A 282 17.81 14.31 3.61
N LEU A 283 16.84 15.23 3.49
CA LEU A 283 16.19 15.54 2.23
C LEU A 283 17.20 15.97 1.16
N LEU A 284 18.13 16.86 1.52
CA LEU A 284 19.17 17.31 0.61
C LEU A 284 20.10 16.17 0.18
N ILE A 285 20.53 15.33 1.12
CA ILE A 285 21.40 14.18 0.83
C ILE A 285 20.69 13.18 -0.08
N VAL A 286 19.42 12.82 0.23
CA VAL A 286 18.64 11.88 -0.58
C VAL A 286 18.43 12.45 -1.99
N ALA A 287 17.97 13.69 -2.12
CA ALA A 287 17.75 14.33 -3.41
C ALA A 287 19.03 14.43 -4.24
N ALA A 288 20.17 14.82 -3.62
CA ALA A 288 21.45 14.88 -4.29
C ALA A 288 21.95 13.49 -4.71
N ALA A 289 21.83 12.47 -3.85
CA ALA A 289 22.21 11.11 -4.17
C ALA A 289 21.40 10.55 -5.35
N LEU A 290 20.09 10.76 -5.36
CA LEU A 290 19.23 10.38 -6.48
C LEU A 290 19.64 11.10 -7.77
N PHE A 291 19.87 12.40 -7.69
CA PHE A 291 20.24 13.21 -8.84
C PHE A 291 21.59 12.79 -9.45
N VAL A 292 22.56 12.41 -8.63
CA VAL A 292 23.91 12.03 -9.07
C VAL A 292 23.96 10.56 -9.49
N PHE A 293 23.39 9.66 -8.69
CA PHE A 293 23.64 8.22 -8.84
C PHE A 293 22.47 7.46 -9.47
N ASP A 294 21.21 7.89 -9.26
CA ASP A 294 20.06 7.13 -9.75
C ASP A 294 18.83 8.01 -10.06
N ARG A 295 18.94 8.85 -11.09
CA ARG A 295 17.85 9.76 -11.51
C ARG A 295 16.55 9.07 -11.88
N ARG A 296 16.61 7.77 -12.25
CA ARG A 296 15.43 7.01 -12.66
C ARG A 296 14.44 6.84 -11.51
N ILE A 297 14.92 6.85 -10.28
CA ILE A 297 14.06 6.68 -9.09
C ILE A 297 13.08 7.85 -8.91
N PHE A 298 13.39 9.06 -9.39
CA PHE A 298 12.42 10.15 -9.40
C PHE A 298 11.11 9.79 -10.12
N ALA A 299 11.14 8.94 -11.14
CA ALA A 299 9.96 8.48 -11.85
C ALA A 299 9.20 7.34 -11.12
N GLU A 300 9.81 6.75 -10.11
CA GLU A 300 9.22 5.65 -9.34
C GLU A 300 8.57 6.14 -8.02
N ILE A 301 8.72 7.43 -7.69
CA ILE A 301 8.14 8.04 -6.49
C ILE A 301 6.65 8.33 -6.77
N ASP A 302 5.80 7.99 -5.82
CA ASP A 302 4.38 8.30 -5.86
C ASP A 302 4.12 9.76 -5.43
N TYR A 303 4.23 10.66 -6.39
CA TYR A 303 3.92 12.08 -6.17
C TYR A 303 2.42 12.33 -5.93
N ALA A 304 1.56 11.44 -6.42
CA ALA A 304 0.13 11.56 -6.19
C ALA A 304 -0.21 11.37 -4.70
N LEU A 305 0.46 10.44 -4.03
CA LEU A 305 0.34 10.27 -2.58
C LEU A 305 0.83 11.51 -1.82
N LEU A 306 1.98 12.08 -2.19
CA LEU A 306 2.49 13.31 -1.54
C LEU A 306 1.53 14.50 -1.73
N ALA A 307 1.00 14.68 -2.94
CA ALA A 307 0.00 15.71 -3.23
C ALA A 307 -1.30 15.47 -2.47
N THR A 308 -1.71 14.22 -2.33
CA THR A 308 -2.88 13.81 -1.53
C THR A 308 -2.72 14.23 -0.07
N PHE A 309 -1.56 13.98 0.54
CA PHE A 309 -1.26 14.47 1.89
C PHE A 309 -1.35 15.99 1.99
N ALA A 310 -0.73 16.73 1.06
CA ALA A 310 -0.79 18.18 1.04
C ALA A 310 -2.24 18.70 0.96
N CYS A 311 -3.08 18.10 0.10
CA CYS A 311 -4.50 18.43 0.00
C CYS A 311 -5.26 18.15 1.31
N PHE A 312 -5.00 17.00 1.94
CA PHE A 312 -5.64 16.68 3.21
C PHE A 312 -5.16 17.54 4.36
N PHE A 313 -3.91 17.99 4.40
CA PHE A 313 -3.44 18.99 5.36
C PHE A 313 -4.22 20.31 5.24
N VAL A 314 -4.39 20.81 4.03
CA VAL A 314 -5.17 22.02 3.79
C VAL A 314 -6.63 21.81 4.19
N PHE A 315 -7.23 20.71 3.81
CA PHE A 315 -8.60 20.37 4.18
C PHE A 315 -8.78 20.28 5.71
N SER A 316 -7.92 19.49 6.38
CA SER A 316 -7.98 19.29 7.84
C SER A 316 -7.75 20.61 8.60
N GLY A 317 -6.75 21.42 8.18
CA GLY A 317 -6.47 22.70 8.80
C GLY A 317 -7.67 23.66 8.71
N ASN A 318 -8.34 23.74 7.55
CA ASN A 318 -9.56 24.53 7.41
C ASN A 318 -10.71 23.99 8.27
N MET A 319 -10.92 22.67 8.27
CA MET A 319 -11.98 22.02 9.05
C MET A 319 -11.77 22.20 10.56
N ALA A 320 -10.54 22.13 11.03
CA ALA A 320 -10.21 22.34 12.43
C ALA A 320 -10.52 23.77 12.92
N ASN A 321 -10.59 24.76 12.03
CA ASN A 321 -10.94 26.13 12.37
C ASN A 321 -12.45 26.42 12.27
N MET A 322 -13.27 25.45 11.83
CA MET A 322 -14.73 25.65 11.69
C MET A 322 -15.46 25.21 12.98
N PRO A 323 -16.22 26.11 13.65
CA PRO A 323 -16.89 25.79 14.91
C PRO A 323 -17.82 24.56 14.83
N ALA A 324 -18.59 24.43 13.74
CA ALA A 324 -19.48 23.28 13.53
C ALA A 324 -18.71 21.95 13.43
N MET A 325 -17.51 21.94 12.81
CA MET A 325 -16.67 20.74 12.74
C MET A 325 -15.99 20.44 14.05
N GLN A 326 -15.59 21.46 14.81
CA GLN A 326 -15.07 21.31 16.18
C GLN A 326 -16.12 20.68 17.11
N GLU A 327 -17.35 21.10 17.03
CA GLU A 327 -18.44 20.53 17.81
C GLU A 327 -18.71 19.08 17.40
N LEU A 328 -18.83 18.80 16.10
CA LEU A 328 -19.18 17.47 15.60
C LEU A 328 -18.02 16.48 15.76
N LEU A 329 -16.87 16.75 15.12
CA LEU A 329 -15.73 15.81 15.11
C LEU A 329 -14.98 15.85 16.44
N GLY A 330 -14.90 17.01 17.10
CA GLY A 330 -14.31 17.14 18.43
C GLY A 330 -15.10 16.37 19.47
N GLY A 331 -16.44 16.39 19.42
CA GLY A 331 -17.30 15.57 20.27
C GLY A 331 -17.10 14.07 20.03
N LEU A 332 -17.18 13.62 18.77
CA LEU A 332 -16.97 12.22 18.41
C LEU A 332 -15.56 11.70 18.78
N MET A 333 -14.53 12.54 18.61
CA MET A 333 -13.16 12.21 18.97
C MET A 333 -12.89 12.34 20.46
N GLY A 334 -13.71 13.08 21.20
CA GLY A 334 -13.67 13.14 22.66
C GLY A 334 -14.26 11.88 23.28
N ASP A 335 -15.43 11.46 22.82
CA ASP A 335 -16.17 10.35 23.39
C ASP A 335 -15.66 8.97 22.96
N HIS A 336 -15.42 8.80 21.64
CA HIS A 336 -15.10 7.51 21.04
C HIS A 336 -13.98 7.59 19.98
N PRO A 337 -12.76 8.07 20.32
CA PRO A 337 -11.71 8.35 19.34
C PRO A 337 -11.31 7.14 18.49
N MET A 338 -11.19 5.96 19.11
CA MET A 338 -10.82 4.72 18.39
C MET A 338 -11.90 4.30 17.39
N LEU A 339 -13.16 4.26 17.80
CA LEU A 339 -14.27 3.85 16.93
C LEU A 339 -14.50 4.86 15.82
N THR A 340 -14.44 6.16 16.12
CA THR A 340 -14.55 7.23 15.11
C THR A 340 -13.46 7.11 14.07
N SER A 341 -12.23 6.85 14.48
CA SER A 341 -11.09 6.67 13.58
C SER A 341 -11.23 5.41 12.71
N LEU A 342 -11.65 4.31 13.31
CA LEU A 342 -11.88 3.04 12.61
C LEU A 342 -12.99 3.17 11.57
N ILE A 343 -14.14 3.77 11.95
CA ILE A 343 -15.29 3.93 11.04
C ILE A 343 -14.97 4.92 9.91
N SER A 344 -14.33 6.04 10.23
CA SER A 344 -13.90 7.02 9.22
C SER A 344 -12.98 6.39 8.19
N SER A 345 -12.07 5.50 8.60
CA SER A 345 -11.18 4.77 7.70
C SER A 345 -11.93 3.89 6.71
N GLN A 346 -13.09 3.35 7.07
CA GLN A 346 -13.91 2.54 6.16
C GLN A 346 -14.52 3.36 5.02
N VAL A 347 -14.68 4.67 5.23
CA VAL A 347 -15.34 5.58 4.27
C VAL A 347 -14.35 6.32 3.40
N ILE A 348 -13.31 6.91 4.02
CA ILE A 348 -12.37 7.80 3.33
C ILE A 348 -10.94 7.24 3.26
N SER A 349 -10.72 5.97 3.63
CA SER A 349 -9.41 5.33 3.82
C SER A 349 -8.64 5.82 5.05
N ASN A 350 -7.75 4.97 5.57
CA ASN A 350 -7.02 5.19 6.83
C ASN A 350 -6.10 6.44 6.79
N VAL A 351 -5.40 6.68 5.69
CA VAL A 351 -4.49 7.83 5.55
C VAL A 351 -5.23 9.17 5.61
N PRO A 352 -6.26 9.41 4.78
CA PRO A 352 -7.09 10.61 4.89
C PRO A 352 -7.77 10.77 6.25
N ALA A 353 -8.31 9.68 6.81
CA ALA A 353 -8.95 9.72 8.13
C ALA A 353 -7.97 10.16 9.21
N THR A 354 -6.72 9.69 9.15
CA THR A 354 -5.66 10.07 10.08
C THR A 354 -5.40 11.58 10.06
N VAL A 355 -5.16 12.15 8.88
CA VAL A 355 -4.85 13.57 8.75
C VAL A 355 -6.04 14.43 9.15
N LEU A 356 -7.26 14.04 8.76
CA LEU A 356 -8.46 14.76 9.14
C LEU A 356 -8.67 14.77 10.67
N LEU A 357 -8.69 13.58 11.29
CA LEU A 357 -9.07 13.42 12.68
C LEU A 357 -8.00 13.89 13.66
N SER A 358 -6.73 13.95 13.25
CA SER A 358 -5.63 14.47 14.08
C SER A 358 -5.83 15.92 14.52
N GLY A 359 -6.55 16.73 13.72
CA GLY A 359 -6.89 18.11 14.08
C GLY A 359 -7.92 18.25 15.20
N PHE A 360 -8.57 17.15 15.62
CA PHE A 360 -9.67 17.16 16.60
C PHE A 360 -9.38 16.37 17.88
N THR A 361 -8.19 15.81 18.04
CA THR A 361 -7.85 15.03 19.25
C THR A 361 -6.37 15.13 19.60
N GLN A 362 -6.10 15.09 20.91
CA GLN A 362 -4.76 14.87 21.46
C GLN A 362 -4.55 13.39 21.86
N ASN A 363 -5.59 12.56 21.79
CA ASN A 363 -5.51 11.13 22.08
C ASN A 363 -4.93 10.37 20.88
N TRP A 364 -3.62 10.57 20.64
CA TRP A 364 -2.88 9.93 19.57
C TRP A 364 -2.97 8.40 19.62
N HIS A 365 -3.01 7.83 20.83
CA HIS A 365 -3.02 6.39 21.05
C HIS A 365 -4.28 5.74 20.45
N SER A 366 -5.45 6.25 20.78
CA SER A 366 -6.72 5.74 20.24
C SER A 366 -6.88 6.08 18.75
N LEU A 367 -6.38 7.23 18.31
CA LEU A 367 -6.35 7.59 16.89
C LEU A 367 -5.48 6.59 16.10
N LEU A 368 -4.23 6.35 16.55
CA LEU A 368 -3.28 5.45 15.91
C LEU A 368 -3.85 4.03 15.76
N ILE A 369 -4.32 3.45 16.86
CA ILE A 369 -4.92 2.12 16.85
C ILE A 369 -6.16 2.10 15.95
N GLY A 370 -7.03 3.11 16.06
CA GLY A 370 -8.27 3.18 15.29
C GLY A 370 -8.04 3.23 13.77
N VAL A 371 -7.10 4.04 13.29
CA VAL A 371 -6.82 4.15 11.85
C VAL A 371 -6.06 2.94 11.30
N ASP A 372 -5.18 2.33 12.08
CA ASP A 372 -4.46 1.13 11.66
C ASP A 372 -5.38 -0.08 11.57
N LEU A 373 -6.21 -0.32 12.59
CA LEU A 373 -7.24 -1.35 12.55
C LEU A 373 -8.30 -1.02 11.49
N GLY A 374 -8.58 0.27 11.30
CA GLY A 374 -9.44 0.78 10.25
C GLY A 374 -8.96 0.48 8.83
N GLY A 375 -7.69 0.16 8.62
CA GLY A 375 -7.16 -0.35 7.36
C GLY A 375 -7.65 -1.76 7.00
N LEU A 376 -8.21 -2.50 7.96
CA LEU A 376 -8.98 -3.72 7.76
C LEU A 376 -10.45 -3.39 7.46
N GLY A 377 -11.20 -4.35 6.96
CA GLY A 377 -12.65 -4.20 6.71
C GLY A 377 -12.95 -4.07 5.22
N THR A 378 -13.25 -2.86 4.74
CA THR A 378 -13.58 -2.65 3.33
C THR A 378 -12.33 -2.56 2.44
N PRO A 379 -12.40 -2.92 1.15
CA PRO A 379 -11.28 -2.75 0.23
C PRO A 379 -10.83 -1.28 0.06
N ILE A 380 -11.73 -0.32 0.34
CA ILE A 380 -11.46 1.13 0.24
C ILE A 380 -10.68 1.63 1.46
N ALA A 381 -10.77 0.93 2.58
CA ALA A 381 -10.17 1.33 3.84
C ALA A 381 -8.63 1.44 3.78
N SER A 382 -7.98 0.68 2.88
CA SER A 382 -6.54 0.73 2.67
C SER A 382 -6.17 0.60 1.19
N LEU A 383 -5.25 1.45 0.73
CA LEU A 383 -4.67 1.34 -0.63
C LEU A 383 -4.01 -0.03 -0.87
N ALA A 384 -3.35 -0.59 0.13
CA ALA A 384 -2.75 -1.92 0.06
C ALA A 384 -3.77 -3.00 -0.33
N SER A 385 -4.99 -2.93 0.21
CA SER A 385 -6.07 -3.86 -0.15
C SER A 385 -6.49 -3.74 -1.62
N LEU A 386 -6.55 -2.52 -2.14
CA LEU A 386 -6.84 -2.27 -3.56
C LEU A 386 -5.70 -2.74 -4.47
N ILE A 387 -4.44 -2.55 -4.05
CA ILE A 387 -3.27 -3.02 -4.78
C ILE A 387 -3.28 -4.56 -4.87
N ALA A 388 -3.51 -5.25 -3.75
CA ALA A 388 -3.60 -6.71 -3.75
C ALA A 388 -4.72 -7.21 -4.68
N PHE A 389 -5.90 -6.57 -4.63
CA PHE A 389 -6.99 -6.88 -5.54
C PHE A 389 -6.61 -6.66 -7.01
N ARG A 390 -6.01 -5.51 -7.35
CA ARG A 390 -5.57 -5.22 -8.72
C ARG A 390 -4.53 -6.23 -9.20
N LEU A 391 -3.53 -6.56 -8.39
CA LEU A 391 -2.50 -7.53 -8.75
C LEU A 391 -3.09 -8.92 -8.95
N TYR A 392 -3.99 -9.36 -8.06
CA TYR A 392 -4.70 -10.62 -8.23
C TYR A 392 -5.54 -10.65 -9.51
N MET A 393 -6.25 -9.56 -9.85
CA MET A 393 -7.07 -9.49 -11.07
C MET A 393 -6.27 -9.57 -12.37
N HIS A 394 -4.96 -9.39 -12.33
CA HIS A 394 -4.07 -9.60 -13.49
C HIS A 394 -3.61 -11.06 -13.65
N THR A 395 -3.98 -11.96 -12.72
CA THR A 395 -3.63 -13.37 -12.81
C THR A 395 -4.60 -14.15 -13.70
N ARG A 396 -4.15 -15.28 -14.27
CA ARG A 396 -4.99 -16.14 -15.11
C ARG A 396 -6.10 -16.77 -14.28
N GLY A 397 -7.35 -16.65 -14.76
CA GLY A 397 -8.51 -17.23 -14.07
C GLY A 397 -8.98 -16.46 -12.84
N ALA A 398 -8.53 -15.22 -12.63
CA ALA A 398 -8.97 -14.36 -11.54
C ALA A 398 -10.49 -14.18 -11.51
N ARG A 399 -11.08 -14.29 -10.32
CA ARG A 399 -12.51 -14.13 -10.05
C ARG A 399 -12.72 -13.06 -8.99
N ALA A 400 -13.17 -11.88 -9.40
CA ALA A 400 -13.42 -10.74 -8.49
C ALA A 400 -14.35 -11.10 -7.33
N ALA A 401 -15.44 -11.82 -7.60
CA ALA A 401 -16.39 -12.23 -6.58
C ALA A 401 -15.76 -13.14 -5.51
N SER A 402 -14.89 -14.07 -5.92
CA SER A 402 -14.16 -14.94 -4.99
C SER A 402 -13.21 -14.17 -4.11
N PHE A 403 -12.47 -13.21 -4.69
CA PHE A 403 -11.57 -12.33 -3.92
C PHE A 403 -12.35 -11.49 -2.91
N VAL A 404 -13.41 -10.80 -3.35
CA VAL A 404 -14.22 -9.93 -2.46
C VAL A 404 -14.83 -10.74 -1.32
N LYS A 405 -15.34 -11.96 -1.61
CA LYS A 405 -15.89 -12.85 -0.57
C LYS A 405 -14.84 -13.25 0.46
N GLU A 406 -13.68 -13.77 0.00
CA GLU A 406 -12.60 -14.19 0.90
C GLU A 406 -12.02 -13.01 1.67
N PHE A 407 -11.86 -11.86 0.99
CA PHE A 407 -11.41 -10.62 1.59
C PHE A 407 -12.37 -10.18 2.71
N ALA A 408 -13.68 -10.15 2.47
CA ALA A 408 -14.66 -9.77 3.47
C ALA A 408 -14.61 -10.67 4.70
N ILE A 409 -14.53 -12.01 4.50
CA ILE A 409 -14.46 -12.97 5.60
C ILE A 409 -13.19 -12.76 6.44
N VAL A 410 -12.03 -12.78 5.79
CA VAL A 410 -10.74 -12.70 6.49
C VAL A 410 -10.58 -11.37 7.21
N ASN A 411 -10.87 -10.24 6.53
CA ASN A 411 -10.74 -8.92 7.14
C ASN A 411 -11.73 -8.70 8.29
N THR A 412 -12.97 -9.17 8.17
CA THR A 412 -13.97 -9.05 9.27
C THR A 412 -13.52 -9.86 10.49
N LEU A 413 -13.05 -11.10 10.31
CA LEU A 413 -12.55 -11.92 11.41
C LEU A 413 -11.32 -11.31 12.08
N MET A 414 -10.36 -10.82 11.28
CA MET A 414 -9.17 -10.16 11.79
C MET A 414 -9.53 -8.87 12.55
N LEU A 415 -10.38 -8.03 11.96
CA LEU A 415 -10.85 -6.79 12.60
C LEU A 415 -11.57 -7.08 13.92
N ALA A 416 -12.46 -8.06 13.95
CA ALA A 416 -13.16 -8.45 15.19
C ALA A 416 -12.18 -8.90 16.29
N ALA A 417 -11.18 -9.73 15.94
CA ALA A 417 -10.16 -10.16 16.89
C ALA A 417 -9.33 -8.98 17.44
N MET A 418 -8.98 -8.02 16.56
CA MET A 418 -8.23 -6.81 16.96
C MET A 418 -9.07 -5.89 17.86
N VAL A 419 -10.35 -5.70 17.56
CA VAL A 419 -11.26 -4.89 18.40
C VAL A 419 -11.46 -5.54 19.78
N VAL A 420 -11.56 -6.88 19.85
CA VAL A 420 -11.61 -7.62 21.11
C VAL A 420 -10.32 -7.40 21.91
N LEU A 421 -9.16 -7.48 21.26
CA LEU A 421 -7.88 -7.19 21.93
C LEU A 421 -7.83 -5.75 22.44
N TYR A 422 -8.28 -4.77 21.65
CA TYR A 422 -8.36 -3.37 22.08
C TYR A 422 -9.25 -3.23 23.32
N ALA A 423 -10.45 -3.83 23.30
CA ALA A 423 -11.36 -3.79 24.43
C ALA A 423 -10.74 -4.42 25.70
N ALA A 424 -10.02 -5.54 25.54
CA ALA A 424 -9.37 -6.22 26.66
C ALA A 424 -8.21 -5.42 27.28
N LEU A 425 -7.49 -4.64 26.47
CA LEU A 425 -6.31 -3.89 26.94
C LEU A 425 -6.63 -2.49 27.45
N PHE A 426 -7.61 -1.80 26.85
CA PHE A 426 -7.80 -0.36 27.04
C PHE A 426 -9.20 0.06 27.50
N VAL A 427 -10.21 -0.80 27.38
CA VAL A 427 -11.54 -0.54 27.94
C VAL A 427 -11.57 -1.14 29.36
N ARG A 428 -11.59 -0.27 30.37
CA ARG A 428 -11.82 -0.70 31.73
C ARG A 428 -13.32 -0.97 31.91
N TRP A 429 -13.66 -2.21 32.17
CA TRP A 429 -15.02 -2.64 32.51
C TRP A 429 -15.45 -2.16 33.88
#